data_681d7ca07d23b12babe98fbbe80a3c1e
#
_entry.id   681d7ca07d23b12babe98fbbe80a3c1e
#
_cell.length_a   1.000
_cell.length_b   1.000
_cell.length_c   1.000
_cell.angle_alpha   90.00
_cell.angle_beta   90.00
_cell.angle_gamma   90.00
#
_symmetry.space_group_name_H-M   'P 1'
#
loop_
_entity.id
_entity.type
_entity.pdbx_description
1 polymer ?
#
loop_
_entity_poly.entity_id
_entity_poly.type
_entity_poly.pdbx_seq_one_letter_code
_entity_poly.pdbx_strand_id
1 'polypeptide(L)'
;MYQALIAACILLTVAEAAQAGQRQDIFRHAKAATVLIVGTDEASHSLSLGSGFFVDAGGLVVTNAHVIEDSSRLYVYVLDREIYAAPEVLAVDADADLAVLRVPHTPADWLTLAADPTPEGTEVIAVGYPRITDILNMGFTLHATSIPAMVSGLVQGSSRTNGRAIDFLQTTGLLNFGNSGGPLVRSDSGEAAAMVVTTVPYLERAKDAQGVAIGSVMMKSGISYSIPASAIRQWLAANHLSPAPSPPIQAQPAYPDAAEPKADRAFATGHLLQTMASVLHGDADLLKLAIRHYDVAAQLRPEAPWVLRNLGLAHGLLGQWDQAVQAYSKALALAPDDSDLLADAAVARQRSGRTDEAAALSQATFNSSRLKSAVPAEMAGRLNADSAK
;
A
#
# COMPACT_ATOMS: atom_id res chain seq x y z
N MET A 1 -18.24 -49.79 -19.20
CA MET A 1 -18.96 -48.88 -18.29
C MET A 1 -18.07 -48.41 -17.14
N TYR A 2 -17.39 -49.28 -16.39
CA TYR A 2 -16.53 -48.94 -15.25
C TYR A 2 -15.31 -48.07 -15.63
N GLN A 3 -14.63 -48.36 -16.72
CA GLN A 3 -13.47 -47.58 -17.21
C GLN A 3 -13.88 -46.18 -17.67
N ALA A 4 -15.08 -46.02 -18.26
CA ALA A 4 -15.57 -44.70 -18.65
C ALA A 4 -15.94 -43.83 -17.41
N LEU A 5 -16.42 -44.48 -16.34
CA LEU A 5 -16.72 -43.78 -15.07
C LEU A 5 -15.43 -43.29 -14.38
N ILE A 6 -14.39 -44.14 -14.35
CA ILE A 6 -13.10 -43.76 -13.79
C ILE A 6 -12.44 -42.63 -14.62
N ALA A 7 -12.48 -42.69 -15.95
CA ALA A 7 -11.98 -41.63 -16.80
C ALA A 7 -12.73 -40.29 -16.60
N ALA A 8 -14.07 -40.35 -16.43
CA ALA A 8 -14.86 -39.16 -16.13
C ALA A 8 -14.53 -38.57 -14.75
N CYS A 9 -14.35 -39.40 -13.72
CA CYS A 9 -13.91 -38.93 -12.39
C CYS A 9 -12.52 -38.29 -12.43
N ILE A 10 -11.58 -38.88 -13.14
CA ILE A 10 -10.21 -38.31 -13.31
C ILE A 10 -10.28 -36.97 -14.04
N LEU A 11 -11.08 -36.86 -15.11
CA LEU A 11 -11.24 -35.61 -15.84
C LEU A 11 -11.88 -34.51 -14.98
N LEU A 12 -12.86 -34.85 -14.13
CA LEU A 12 -13.48 -33.91 -13.21
C LEU A 12 -12.48 -33.43 -12.15
N THR A 13 -11.70 -34.31 -11.55
CA THR A 13 -10.69 -33.92 -10.55
C THR A 13 -9.55 -33.08 -11.15
N VAL A 14 -9.14 -33.35 -12.38
CA VAL A 14 -8.15 -32.55 -13.11
C VAL A 14 -8.70 -31.15 -13.44
N ALA A 15 -9.96 -31.08 -13.86
CA ALA A 15 -10.62 -29.79 -14.15
C ALA A 15 -10.77 -28.92 -12.89
N GLU A 16 -11.17 -29.52 -11.76
CA GLU A 16 -11.27 -28.80 -10.48
C GLU A 16 -9.90 -28.31 -9.99
N ALA A 17 -8.87 -29.15 -10.12
CA ALA A 17 -7.49 -28.74 -9.77
C ALA A 17 -6.97 -27.61 -10.66
N ALA A 18 -7.28 -27.62 -11.94
CA ALA A 18 -6.92 -26.56 -12.86
C ALA A 18 -7.63 -25.23 -12.53
N GLN A 19 -8.92 -25.28 -12.20
CA GLN A 19 -9.69 -24.09 -11.76
C GLN A 19 -9.16 -23.53 -10.44
N ALA A 20 -8.81 -24.39 -9.47
CA ALA A 20 -8.22 -23.96 -8.22
C ALA A 20 -6.86 -23.26 -8.44
N GLY A 21 -6.02 -23.79 -9.33
CA GLY A 21 -4.76 -23.18 -9.74
C GLY A 21 -4.96 -21.81 -10.38
N GLN A 22 -5.89 -21.70 -11.32
CA GLN A 22 -6.22 -20.43 -11.96
C GLN A 22 -6.71 -19.38 -10.97
N ARG A 23 -7.56 -19.74 -10.00
CA ARG A 23 -8.00 -18.83 -8.94
C ARG A 23 -6.82 -18.33 -8.11
N GLN A 24 -5.88 -19.19 -7.74
CA GLN A 24 -4.69 -18.78 -6.99
C GLN A 24 -3.83 -17.78 -7.77
N ASP A 25 -3.67 -17.98 -9.09
CA ASP A 25 -2.94 -17.07 -9.95
C ASP A 25 -3.62 -15.70 -10.05
N ILE A 26 -4.96 -15.69 -10.18
CA ILE A 26 -5.75 -14.44 -10.16
C ILE A 26 -5.57 -13.70 -8.83
N PHE A 27 -5.66 -14.40 -7.68
CA PHE A 27 -5.44 -13.80 -6.37
C PHE A 27 -4.05 -13.16 -6.24
N ARG A 28 -3.02 -13.85 -6.70
CA ARG A 28 -1.65 -13.37 -6.65
C ARG A 28 -1.47 -12.13 -7.52
N HIS A 29 -1.93 -12.19 -8.77
CA HIS A 29 -1.90 -11.10 -9.72
C HIS A 29 -2.62 -9.85 -9.18
N ALA A 30 -3.84 -10.02 -8.66
CA ALA A 30 -4.61 -8.93 -8.08
C ALA A 30 -3.92 -8.29 -6.87
N LYS A 31 -3.32 -9.10 -5.98
CA LYS A 31 -2.55 -8.58 -4.84
C LYS A 31 -1.30 -7.82 -5.27
N ALA A 32 -0.58 -8.33 -6.26
CA ALA A 32 0.64 -7.70 -6.77
C ALA A 32 0.34 -6.35 -7.45
N ALA A 33 -0.83 -6.22 -8.09
CA ALA A 33 -1.28 -4.98 -8.70
C ALA A 33 -1.88 -3.98 -7.70
N THR A 34 -2.18 -4.40 -6.44
CA THR A 34 -2.83 -3.54 -5.44
C THR A 34 -1.80 -2.83 -4.57
N VAL A 35 -2.02 -1.54 -4.34
CA VAL A 35 -1.14 -0.68 -3.53
C VAL A 35 -1.89 -0.13 -2.31
N LEU A 36 -1.14 0.17 -1.24
CA LEU A 36 -1.65 0.95 -0.11
C LEU A 36 -1.36 2.43 -0.38
N ILE A 37 -2.36 3.28 -0.17
CA ILE A 37 -2.23 4.73 -0.24
C ILE A 37 -2.36 5.28 1.17
N VAL A 38 -1.40 6.12 1.55
CA VAL A 38 -1.38 6.84 2.82
C VAL A 38 -1.38 8.32 2.51
N GLY A 39 -2.39 9.00 2.96
CA GLY A 39 -2.46 10.45 2.96
C GLY A 39 -2.17 11.00 4.36
N THR A 40 -1.39 12.05 4.45
CA THR A 40 -1.11 12.73 5.71
C THR A 40 -1.40 14.22 5.55
N ASP A 41 -2.04 14.82 6.53
CA ASP A 41 -2.17 16.27 6.63
C ASP A 41 -1.49 16.77 7.89
N GLU A 42 -0.42 17.56 7.70
CA GLU A 42 0.37 18.12 8.81
C GLU A 42 -0.39 19.18 9.61
N ALA A 43 -1.34 19.87 9.00
CA ALA A 43 -2.08 20.95 9.67
C ALA A 43 -3.16 20.40 10.61
N SER A 44 -3.91 19.39 10.18
CA SER A 44 -4.95 18.73 10.96
C SER A 44 -4.44 17.53 11.75
N HIS A 45 -3.19 17.10 11.52
CA HIS A 45 -2.59 15.88 12.07
C HIS A 45 -3.45 14.64 11.80
N SER A 46 -4.05 14.61 10.62
CA SER A 46 -4.91 13.51 10.18
C SER A 46 -4.15 12.53 9.29
N LEU A 47 -4.66 11.31 9.29
CA LEU A 47 -4.17 10.20 8.48
C LEU A 47 -5.31 9.61 7.68
N SER A 48 -5.16 9.56 6.36
CA SER A 48 -6.05 8.83 5.46
C SER A 48 -5.37 7.55 5.01
N LEU A 49 -6.11 6.46 5.02
CA LEU A 49 -5.63 5.14 4.62
C LEU A 49 -6.62 4.50 3.65
N GLY A 50 -6.13 4.12 2.49
CA GLY A 50 -6.91 3.45 1.47
C GLY A 50 -6.07 2.55 0.59
N SER A 51 -6.70 1.99 -0.41
CA SER A 51 -6.08 1.16 -1.43
C SER A 51 -6.11 1.85 -2.78
N GLY A 52 -5.32 1.35 -3.69
CA GLY A 52 -5.36 1.65 -5.11
C GLY A 52 -4.89 0.44 -5.89
N PHE A 53 -4.93 0.51 -7.21
CA PHE A 53 -4.38 -0.55 -8.03
C PHE A 53 -3.82 -0.02 -9.35
N PHE A 54 -2.76 -0.66 -9.81
CA PHE A 54 -2.17 -0.36 -11.10
C PHE A 54 -3.09 -0.80 -12.24
N VAL A 55 -3.22 0.07 -13.25
CA VAL A 55 -4.01 -0.18 -14.46
C VAL A 55 -3.19 -0.16 -15.74
N ASP A 56 -1.90 0.17 -15.65
CA ASP A 56 -0.95 0.05 -16.77
C ASP A 56 0.49 -0.22 -16.28
N ALA A 57 1.36 -0.55 -17.23
CA ALA A 57 2.80 -0.74 -16.98
C ALA A 57 3.55 0.57 -16.70
N GLY A 58 2.95 1.73 -16.93
CA GLY A 58 3.54 3.05 -16.74
C GLY A 58 3.35 3.62 -15.35
N GLY A 59 2.86 2.81 -14.38
CA GLY A 59 2.68 3.22 -13.01
C GLY A 59 1.40 4.04 -12.74
N LEU A 60 0.38 3.89 -13.60
CA LEU A 60 -0.91 4.53 -13.42
C LEU A 60 -1.72 3.79 -12.35
N VAL A 61 -2.06 4.47 -11.28
CA VAL A 61 -2.84 3.93 -10.15
C VAL A 61 -4.19 4.61 -10.07
N VAL A 62 -5.27 3.83 -9.99
CA VAL A 62 -6.63 4.30 -9.74
C VAL A 62 -6.97 4.11 -8.27
N THR A 63 -7.64 5.09 -7.68
CA THR A 63 -8.12 5.08 -6.29
C THR A 63 -9.36 5.96 -6.14
N ASN A 64 -9.96 6.01 -4.95
CA ASN A 64 -11.03 6.95 -4.66
C ASN A 64 -10.50 8.37 -4.37
N ALA A 65 -11.30 9.38 -4.72
CA ALA A 65 -10.98 10.77 -4.39
C ALA A 65 -10.88 10.98 -2.87
N HIS A 66 -11.81 10.42 -2.08
CA HIS A 66 -11.81 10.55 -0.62
C HIS A 66 -10.59 9.95 0.08
N VAL A 67 -9.84 9.04 -0.58
CA VAL A 67 -8.60 8.47 -0.03
C VAL A 67 -7.48 9.50 0.01
N ILE A 68 -7.50 10.46 -0.94
CA ILE A 68 -6.44 11.46 -1.10
C ILE A 68 -6.89 12.90 -0.78
N GLU A 69 -8.20 13.14 -0.60
CA GLU A 69 -8.83 14.46 -0.56
C GLU A 69 -8.19 15.32 0.53
N ASP A 70 -8.14 15.06 1.72
CA ASP A 70 -7.65 15.93 2.79
C ASP A 70 -6.16 15.72 3.12
N SER A 71 -5.36 15.42 2.11
CA SER A 71 -3.96 15.07 2.32
C SER A 71 -3.03 16.15 1.77
N SER A 72 -2.16 16.71 2.61
CA SER A 72 -1.08 17.60 2.19
C SER A 72 0.12 16.81 1.62
N ARG A 73 0.28 15.54 2.01
CA ARG A 73 1.27 14.60 1.45
C ARG A 73 0.65 13.24 1.20
N LEU A 74 1.08 12.63 0.10
CA LEU A 74 0.66 11.27 -0.30
C LEU A 74 1.87 10.35 -0.36
N TYR A 75 1.64 9.10 0.05
CA TYR A 75 2.59 8.01 -0.08
C TYR A 75 1.89 6.81 -0.70
N VAL A 76 2.55 6.14 -1.64
CA VAL A 76 2.09 4.88 -2.24
C VAL A 76 3.06 3.79 -1.88
N TYR A 77 2.56 2.77 -1.18
CA TYR A 77 3.32 1.58 -0.81
C TYR A 77 3.01 0.49 -1.81
N VAL A 78 3.98 0.21 -2.64
CA VAL A 78 3.99 -0.97 -3.51
C VAL A 78 4.59 -2.08 -2.69
N LEU A 79 3.76 -3.03 -2.27
CA LEU A 79 4.19 -4.12 -1.40
C LEU A 79 5.33 -4.90 -2.01
N ASP A 80 6.27 -5.19 -1.13
CA ASP A 80 7.48 -5.97 -1.30
C ASP A 80 8.67 -5.24 -1.95
N ARG A 81 8.51 -3.97 -2.37
CA ARG A 81 9.62 -3.32 -3.07
C ARG A 81 9.90 -1.88 -2.69
N GLU A 82 8.92 -0.99 -2.65
CA GLU A 82 9.27 0.44 -2.56
C GLU A 82 8.12 1.30 -2.01
N ILE A 83 8.51 2.41 -1.43
CA ILE A 83 7.64 3.47 -0.95
C ILE A 83 7.88 4.68 -1.84
N TYR A 84 6.83 5.17 -2.46
CA TYR A 84 6.86 6.36 -3.29
C TYR A 84 6.22 7.51 -2.55
N ALA A 85 7.01 8.53 -2.23
CA ALA A 85 6.51 9.78 -1.71
C ALA A 85 6.06 10.69 -2.85
N ALA A 86 4.99 11.46 -2.61
CA ALA A 86 4.47 12.46 -3.54
C ALA A 86 4.24 11.93 -4.98
N PRO A 87 3.38 10.91 -5.16
CA PRO A 87 2.95 10.52 -6.50
C PRO A 87 2.31 11.71 -7.19
N GLU A 88 2.45 11.79 -8.53
CA GLU A 88 1.77 12.83 -9.31
C GLU A 88 0.27 12.56 -9.34
N VAL A 89 -0.55 13.52 -8.88
CA VAL A 89 -2.01 13.46 -9.00
C VAL A 89 -2.40 13.97 -10.38
N LEU A 90 -2.84 13.07 -11.28
CA LEU A 90 -3.15 13.42 -12.66
C LEU A 90 -4.56 13.98 -12.84
N ALA A 91 -5.53 13.40 -12.14
CA ALA A 91 -6.92 13.87 -12.16
C ALA A 91 -7.67 13.43 -10.89
N VAL A 92 -8.66 14.22 -10.50
CA VAL A 92 -9.59 13.95 -9.39
C VAL A 92 -10.99 14.32 -9.81
N ASP A 93 -11.96 13.47 -9.51
CA ASP A 93 -13.40 13.73 -9.61
C ASP A 93 -14.03 13.43 -8.26
N ALA A 94 -14.21 14.46 -7.45
CA ALA A 94 -14.80 14.34 -6.12
C ALA A 94 -16.28 13.90 -6.18
N ASP A 95 -16.99 14.23 -7.27
CA ASP A 95 -18.39 13.84 -7.47
C ASP A 95 -18.53 12.33 -7.71
N ALA A 96 -17.70 11.79 -8.60
CA ALA A 96 -17.68 10.36 -8.92
C ALA A 96 -16.81 9.54 -7.94
N ASP A 97 -16.14 10.20 -7.00
CA ASP A 97 -15.20 9.61 -6.05
C ASP A 97 -14.05 8.85 -6.72
N LEU A 98 -13.47 9.47 -7.76
CA LEU A 98 -12.38 8.91 -8.57
C LEU A 98 -11.13 9.78 -8.46
N ALA A 99 -9.99 9.14 -8.36
CA ALA A 99 -8.68 9.77 -8.49
C ALA A 99 -7.73 8.87 -9.27
N VAL A 100 -6.80 9.48 -9.98
CA VAL A 100 -5.73 8.77 -10.69
C VAL A 100 -4.39 9.40 -10.38
N LEU A 101 -3.45 8.54 -10.02
CA LEU A 101 -2.09 8.91 -9.62
C LEU A 101 -1.10 8.29 -10.60
N ARG A 102 0.06 8.95 -10.76
CA ARG A 102 1.23 8.35 -11.41
C ARG A 102 2.31 8.13 -10.38
N VAL A 103 2.70 6.89 -10.24
CA VAL A 103 3.80 6.45 -9.40
C VAL A 103 5.01 6.20 -10.31
N PRO A 104 6.23 6.69 -9.99
CA PRO A 104 7.43 6.44 -10.79
C PRO A 104 7.94 5.00 -10.60
N HIS A 105 7.08 4.04 -10.91
CA HIS A 105 7.29 2.61 -10.77
C HIS A 105 6.81 1.88 -12.02
N THR A 106 7.53 0.85 -12.43
CA THR A 106 7.09 -0.07 -13.49
C THR A 106 6.59 -1.34 -12.81
N PRO A 107 5.27 -1.47 -12.62
CA PRO A 107 4.72 -2.65 -11.94
C PRO A 107 4.94 -3.91 -12.78
N ALA A 108 5.20 -5.03 -12.11
CA ALA A 108 5.26 -6.33 -12.77
C ALA A 108 3.84 -6.82 -13.14
N ASP A 109 2.84 -6.41 -12.36
CA ASP A 109 1.45 -6.78 -12.51
C ASP A 109 0.56 -5.51 -12.48
N TRP A 110 -0.43 -5.45 -13.35
CA TRP A 110 -1.49 -4.43 -13.36
C TRP A 110 -2.81 -5.06 -13.81
N LEU A 111 -3.93 -4.44 -13.49
CA LEU A 111 -5.25 -4.99 -13.80
C LEU A 111 -5.85 -4.36 -15.05
N THR A 112 -6.35 -5.19 -15.95
CA THR A 112 -7.23 -4.76 -17.03
C THR A 112 -8.58 -4.36 -16.43
N LEU A 113 -9.06 -3.18 -16.74
CA LEU A 113 -10.43 -2.76 -16.42
C LEU A 113 -11.42 -3.49 -17.35
N ALA A 114 -12.36 -4.23 -16.80
CA ALA A 114 -13.34 -4.99 -17.57
C ALA A 114 -14.05 -4.13 -18.61
N ALA A 115 -14.14 -4.64 -19.84
CA ALA A 115 -14.79 -3.93 -20.95
C ALA A 115 -16.31 -4.00 -20.84
N ASP A 116 -16.82 -5.18 -20.50
CA ASP A 116 -18.24 -5.48 -20.43
C ASP A 116 -18.77 -5.30 -19.01
N PRO A 117 -20.05 -4.95 -18.84
CA PRO A 117 -20.69 -4.94 -17.53
C PRO A 117 -20.54 -6.28 -16.84
N THR A 118 -20.31 -6.24 -15.53
CA THR A 118 -20.22 -7.47 -14.72
C THR A 118 -21.62 -7.87 -14.24
N PRO A 119 -22.13 -9.04 -14.67
CA PRO A 119 -23.48 -9.47 -14.33
C PRO A 119 -23.68 -9.78 -12.84
N GLU A 120 -24.94 -9.74 -12.39
CA GLU A 120 -25.32 -10.29 -11.07
C GLU A 120 -24.99 -11.79 -11.00
N GLY A 121 -24.62 -12.25 -9.82
CA GLY A 121 -24.16 -13.62 -9.59
C GLY A 121 -22.69 -13.87 -9.93
N THR A 122 -21.96 -12.88 -10.50
CA THR A 122 -20.54 -13.04 -10.77
C THR A 122 -19.76 -13.10 -9.45
N GLU A 123 -18.93 -14.14 -9.29
CA GLU A 123 -17.97 -14.23 -8.20
C GLU A 123 -16.83 -13.23 -8.41
N VAL A 124 -16.55 -12.45 -7.39
CA VAL A 124 -15.51 -11.42 -7.40
C VAL A 124 -14.67 -11.49 -6.11
N ILE A 125 -13.50 -10.87 -6.17
CA ILE A 125 -12.57 -10.79 -5.06
C ILE A 125 -12.25 -9.33 -4.85
N ALA A 126 -12.56 -8.79 -3.67
CA ALA A 126 -12.07 -7.49 -3.28
C ALA A 126 -10.66 -7.61 -2.71
N VAL A 127 -9.73 -6.81 -3.20
CA VAL A 127 -8.34 -6.78 -2.72
C VAL A 127 -8.03 -5.41 -2.16
N GLY A 128 -7.35 -5.35 -1.01
CA GLY A 128 -7.00 -4.07 -0.39
C GLY A 128 -6.29 -4.24 0.95
N TYR A 129 -6.16 -3.12 1.65
CA TYR A 129 -5.45 -3.00 2.93
C TYR A 129 -6.41 -2.60 4.07
N PRO A 130 -7.31 -3.51 4.49
CA PRO A 130 -8.30 -3.17 5.50
C PRO A 130 -7.66 -3.02 6.88
N ARG A 131 -8.10 -1.99 7.64
CA ARG A 131 -7.75 -1.80 9.06
C ARG A 131 -6.24 -1.90 9.36
N ILE A 132 -5.42 -1.30 8.52
CA ILE A 132 -3.96 -1.40 8.60
C ILE A 132 -3.43 -1.04 9.98
N THR A 133 -3.91 0.03 10.60
CA THR A 133 -3.50 0.44 11.93
C THR A 133 -3.71 -0.65 12.98
N ASP A 134 -4.88 -1.30 12.96
CA ASP A 134 -5.19 -2.37 13.91
C ASP A 134 -4.32 -3.61 13.68
N ILE A 135 -4.13 -3.99 12.41
CA ILE A 135 -3.31 -5.13 12.00
C ILE A 135 -1.86 -4.94 12.47
N LEU A 136 -1.29 -3.75 12.25
CA LEU A 136 0.06 -3.42 12.66
C LEU A 136 0.20 -3.35 14.18
N ASN A 137 -0.79 -2.77 14.88
CA ASN A 137 -0.81 -2.73 16.35
C ASN A 137 -0.87 -4.13 16.98
N MET A 138 -1.49 -5.10 16.31
CA MET A 138 -1.46 -6.50 16.74
C MET A 138 -0.14 -7.22 16.39
N GLY A 139 0.81 -6.55 15.75
CA GLY A 139 2.13 -7.10 15.41
C GLY A 139 2.14 -7.96 14.13
N PHE A 140 1.09 -7.90 13.31
CA PHE A 140 1.08 -8.56 12.01
C PHE A 140 1.84 -7.75 10.96
N THR A 141 2.33 -8.43 9.95
CA THR A 141 3.01 -7.80 8.81
C THR A 141 1.99 -7.17 7.85
N LEU A 142 2.41 -6.11 7.18
CA LEU A 142 1.63 -5.45 6.15
C LEU A 142 1.52 -6.32 4.91
N HIS A 143 0.31 -6.64 4.47
CA HIS A 143 0.05 -7.29 3.19
C HIS A 143 -1.39 -7.04 2.73
N ALA A 144 -1.61 -7.08 1.40
CA ALA A 144 -2.95 -6.98 0.85
C ALA A 144 -3.79 -8.21 1.22
N THR A 145 -5.01 -7.97 1.67
CA THR A 145 -5.98 -9.03 1.95
C THR A 145 -6.94 -9.21 0.78
N SER A 146 -7.45 -10.41 0.62
CA SER A 146 -8.44 -10.75 -0.40
C SER A 146 -9.72 -11.22 0.28
N ILE A 147 -10.85 -10.65 -0.11
CA ILE A 147 -12.17 -10.95 0.46
C ILE A 147 -13.06 -11.43 -0.68
N PRO A 148 -13.48 -12.71 -0.68
CA PRO A 148 -14.46 -13.20 -1.65
C PRO A 148 -15.79 -12.47 -1.49
N ALA A 149 -16.43 -12.18 -2.62
CA ALA A 149 -17.72 -11.52 -2.69
C ALA A 149 -18.47 -11.97 -3.95
N MET A 150 -19.73 -11.58 -4.06
CA MET A 150 -20.53 -11.81 -5.25
C MET A 150 -21.27 -10.53 -5.64
N VAL A 151 -21.35 -10.24 -6.91
CA VAL A 151 -22.17 -9.13 -7.44
C VAL A 151 -23.65 -9.46 -7.18
N SER A 152 -24.32 -8.61 -6.42
CA SER A 152 -25.73 -8.79 -6.03
C SER A 152 -26.68 -7.80 -6.71
N GLY A 153 -26.15 -6.83 -7.45
CA GLY A 153 -26.96 -5.88 -8.19
C GLY A 153 -26.16 -4.75 -8.85
N LEU A 154 -26.78 -4.09 -9.81
CA LEU A 154 -26.41 -2.77 -10.28
C LEU A 154 -27.43 -1.78 -9.73
N VAL A 155 -26.98 -0.83 -8.95
CA VAL A 155 -27.86 0.13 -8.26
C VAL A 155 -27.46 1.55 -8.54
N GLN A 156 -28.41 2.45 -8.56
CA GLN A 156 -28.17 3.87 -8.73
C GLN A 156 -28.12 4.56 -7.37
N GLY A 157 -27.03 5.27 -7.13
CA GLY A 157 -26.83 6.11 -5.96
C GLY A 157 -26.68 7.57 -6.39
N SER A 158 -26.28 8.41 -5.43
CA SER A 158 -26.02 9.84 -5.66
C SER A 158 -24.55 10.16 -5.46
N SER A 159 -24.03 11.09 -6.25
CA SER A 159 -22.69 11.65 -6.06
C SER A 159 -22.55 12.29 -4.68
N ARG A 160 -21.33 12.36 -4.19
CA ARG A 160 -21.02 12.89 -2.85
C ARG A 160 -21.29 14.40 -2.72
N THR A 161 -21.17 15.16 -3.79
CA THR A 161 -21.14 16.63 -3.72
C THR A 161 -22.37 17.29 -4.33
N ASN A 162 -22.86 16.82 -5.48
CA ASN A 162 -23.92 17.51 -6.22
C ASN A 162 -25.22 16.70 -6.42
N GLY A 163 -25.28 15.47 -5.87
CA GLY A 163 -26.46 14.61 -5.96
C GLY A 163 -26.71 13.98 -7.34
N ARG A 164 -25.76 14.11 -8.31
CA ARG A 164 -25.87 13.45 -9.62
C ARG A 164 -25.99 11.94 -9.45
N ALA A 165 -26.84 11.32 -10.24
CA ALA A 165 -26.98 9.87 -10.24
C ALA A 165 -25.68 9.19 -10.72
N ILE A 166 -25.23 8.19 -9.97
CA ILE A 166 -24.06 7.36 -10.27
C ILE A 166 -24.47 5.90 -10.12
N ASP A 167 -24.06 5.08 -11.08
CA ASP A 167 -24.28 3.65 -11.03
C ASP A 167 -23.18 2.98 -10.19
N PHE A 168 -23.58 2.06 -9.31
CA PHE A 168 -22.69 1.27 -8.46
C PHE A 168 -22.96 -0.22 -8.64
N LEU A 169 -21.91 -1.01 -8.67
CA LEU A 169 -22.00 -2.43 -8.41
C LEU A 169 -22.21 -2.67 -6.92
N GLN A 170 -23.32 -3.31 -6.58
CA GLN A 170 -23.58 -3.79 -5.24
C GLN A 170 -22.99 -5.19 -5.09
N THR A 171 -22.29 -5.45 -4.00
CA THR A 171 -21.72 -6.77 -3.70
C THR A 171 -22.06 -7.22 -2.30
N THR A 172 -22.13 -8.55 -2.12
CA THR A 172 -22.12 -9.17 -0.80
C THR A 172 -20.68 -9.29 -0.33
N GLY A 173 -20.40 -9.05 0.94
CA GLY A 173 -19.07 -9.21 1.52
C GLY A 173 -18.78 -8.19 2.62
N LEU A 174 -18.03 -8.62 3.62
CA LEU A 174 -17.65 -7.76 4.75
C LEU A 174 -16.40 -6.96 4.40
N LEU A 175 -16.54 -5.95 3.55
CA LEU A 175 -15.44 -5.02 3.27
C LEU A 175 -15.22 -4.07 4.47
N ASN A 176 -13.98 -3.69 4.70
CA ASN A 176 -13.57 -2.87 5.83
C ASN A 176 -12.97 -1.53 5.38
N PHE A 177 -12.86 -0.58 6.31
CA PHE A 177 -12.07 0.63 6.10
C PHE A 177 -10.67 0.27 5.62
N GLY A 178 -10.18 0.97 4.60
CA GLY A 178 -8.91 0.69 3.94
C GLY A 178 -9.04 -0.15 2.66
N ASN A 179 -10.17 -0.81 2.40
CA ASN A 179 -10.46 -1.41 1.09
C ASN A 179 -10.88 -0.38 0.03
N SER A 180 -11.29 0.83 0.44
CA SER A 180 -11.65 1.93 -0.47
C SER A 180 -10.51 2.20 -1.46
N GLY A 181 -10.85 2.31 -2.74
CA GLY A 181 -9.89 2.45 -3.85
C GLY A 181 -9.28 1.14 -4.34
N GLY A 182 -9.44 0.04 -3.62
CA GLY A 182 -8.96 -1.27 -4.03
C GLY A 182 -9.82 -1.89 -5.13
N PRO A 183 -9.26 -2.82 -5.93
CA PRO A 183 -9.98 -3.47 -7.02
C PRO A 183 -10.97 -4.51 -6.52
N LEU A 184 -12.07 -4.62 -7.25
CA LEU A 184 -13.00 -5.75 -7.23
C LEU A 184 -12.74 -6.58 -8.49
N VAL A 185 -12.11 -7.74 -8.35
CA VAL A 185 -11.58 -8.54 -9.46
C VAL A 185 -12.49 -9.73 -9.72
N ARG A 186 -12.79 -10.01 -10.98
CA ARG A 186 -13.56 -11.19 -11.40
C ARG A 186 -12.76 -12.47 -11.15
N SER A 187 -13.38 -13.45 -10.53
CA SER A 187 -12.72 -14.72 -10.17
C SER A 187 -12.45 -15.64 -11.36
N ASP A 188 -13.09 -15.37 -12.51
CA ASP A 188 -12.97 -16.15 -13.74
C ASP A 188 -11.91 -15.61 -14.72
N SER A 189 -11.80 -14.28 -14.86
CA SER A 189 -10.93 -13.62 -15.85
C SER A 189 -9.74 -12.88 -15.23
N GLY A 190 -9.81 -12.49 -13.97
CA GLY A 190 -8.81 -11.65 -13.33
C GLY A 190 -8.91 -10.16 -13.69
N GLU A 191 -9.93 -9.76 -14.46
CA GLU A 191 -10.16 -8.36 -14.78
C GLU A 191 -10.78 -7.60 -13.59
N ALA A 192 -10.43 -6.34 -13.43
CA ALA A 192 -11.08 -5.46 -12.47
C ALA A 192 -12.50 -5.12 -12.93
N ALA A 193 -13.49 -5.66 -12.25
CA ALA A 193 -14.92 -5.41 -12.47
C ALA A 193 -15.33 -4.01 -12.00
N ALA A 194 -14.72 -3.55 -10.89
CA ALA A 194 -15.04 -2.30 -10.24
C ALA A 194 -13.93 -1.88 -9.27
N MET A 195 -14.06 -0.68 -8.70
CA MET A 195 -13.26 -0.17 -7.59
C MET A 195 -14.14 -0.04 -6.35
N VAL A 196 -13.69 -0.57 -5.22
CA VAL A 196 -14.40 -0.52 -3.95
C VAL A 196 -14.51 0.92 -3.45
N VAL A 197 -15.71 1.34 -3.01
CA VAL A 197 -15.93 2.67 -2.43
C VAL A 197 -16.24 2.56 -0.95
N THR A 198 -17.31 1.86 -0.59
CA THR A 198 -17.80 1.85 0.78
C THR A 198 -18.61 0.61 1.11
N THR A 199 -18.75 0.39 2.41
CA THR A 199 -19.68 -0.59 2.97
C THR A 199 -20.80 0.17 3.68
N VAL A 200 -22.04 -0.34 3.58
CA VAL A 200 -23.15 0.25 4.32
C VAL A 200 -23.03 -0.10 5.80
N PRO A 201 -22.80 0.88 6.66
CA PRO A 201 -22.88 0.67 8.09
C PRO A 201 -24.35 0.71 8.55
N TYR A 202 -24.70 -0.06 9.57
CA TYR A 202 -25.91 0.16 10.33
C TYR A 202 -25.59 0.30 11.82
N LEU A 203 -26.41 1.10 12.51
CA LEU A 203 -26.26 1.32 13.94
C LEU A 203 -27.13 0.33 14.70
N GLU A 204 -26.48 -0.57 15.43
CA GLU A 204 -27.16 -1.43 16.39
C GLU A 204 -27.15 -0.73 17.76
N ARG A 205 -28.33 -0.48 18.30
CA ARG A 205 -28.47 0.13 19.62
C ARG A 205 -28.38 -0.96 20.69
N ALA A 206 -27.30 -0.95 21.42
CA ALA A 206 -27.15 -1.79 22.59
C ALA A 206 -28.16 -1.33 23.67
N LYS A 207 -28.91 -2.28 24.22
CA LYS A 207 -29.88 -2.03 25.30
C LYS A 207 -29.48 -2.85 26.52
N ASP A 208 -29.72 -2.32 27.70
CA ASP A 208 -29.61 -3.07 28.95
C ASP A 208 -30.74 -4.10 29.11
N ALA A 209 -30.71 -4.84 30.22
CA ALA A 209 -31.74 -5.84 30.55
C ALA A 209 -33.15 -5.23 30.74
N GLN A 210 -33.23 -3.92 30.93
CA GLN A 210 -34.48 -3.16 31.07
C GLN A 210 -34.92 -2.52 29.75
N GLY A 211 -34.15 -2.71 28.65
CA GLY A 211 -34.46 -2.18 27.32
C GLY A 211 -34.05 -0.74 27.10
N VAL A 212 -33.30 -0.15 28.04
CA VAL A 212 -32.79 1.22 27.92
C VAL A 212 -31.53 1.23 27.03
N ALA A 213 -31.45 2.16 26.10
CA ALA A 213 -30.29 2.30 25.22
C ALA A 213 -29.05 2.72 26.03
N ILE A 214 -28.04 1.86 26.06
CA ILE A 214 -26.77 2.06 26.79
C ILE A 214 -25.61 2.44 25.84
N GLY A 215 -25.86 2.39 24.53
CA GLY A 215 -24.87 2.74 23.52
C GLY A 215 -25.32 2.40 22.12
N SER A 216 -24.48 2.70 21.14
CA SER A 216 -24.68 2.29 19.75
C SER A 216 -23.38 1.69 19.22
N VAL A 217 -23.48 0.54 18.56
CA VAL A 217 -22.36 -0.10 17.87
C VAL A 217 -22.60 0.02 16.38
N MET A 218 -21.62 0.55 15.67
CA MET A 218 -21.64 0.58 14.21
C MET A 218 -21.29 -0.80 13.68
N MET A 219 -22.27 -1.46 13.08
CA MET A 219 -22.11 -2.77 12.45
C MET A 219 -22.05 -2.61 10.93
N LYS A 220 -21.44 -3.56 10.24
CA LYS A 220 -21.41 -3.60 8.78
C LYS A 220 -22.48 -4.54 8.27
N SER A 221 -23.25 -4.09 7.28
CA SER A 221 -24.39 -4.86 6.74
C SER A 221 -23.99 -6.06 5.89
N GLY A 222 -22.70 -6.14 5.48
CA GLY A 222 -22.27 -7.11 4.47
C GLY A 222 -22.65 -6.70 3.04
N ILE A 223 -23.19 -5.49 2.86
CA ILE A 223 -23.46 -4.88 1.55
C ILE A 223 -22.42 -3.81 1.29
N SER A 224 -21.79 -3.88 0.13
CA SER A 224 -20.75 -2.93 -0.29
C SER A 224 -21.04 -2.39 -1.67
N TYR A 225 -20.58 -1.19 -1.94
CA TYR A 225 -20.74 -0.50 -3.23
C TYR A 225 -19.38 -0.22 -3.84
N SER A 226 -19.33 -0.37 -5.17
CA SER A 226 -18.12 -0.22 -5.96
C SER A 226 -18.42 0.52 -7.26
N ILE A 227 -17.51 1.38 -7.71
CA ILE A 227 -17.63 2.10 -9.00
C ILE A 227 -17.32 1.11 -10.12
N PRO A 228 -18.22 0.88 -11.10
CA PRO A 228 -18.00 -0.05 -12.20
C PRO A 228 -16.77 0.31 -13.05
N ALA A 229 -16.06 -0.69 -13.54
CA ALA A 229 -14.90 -0.50 -14.42
C ALA A 229 -15.25 0.31 -15.68
N SER A 230 -16.46 0.17 -16.22
CA SER A 230 -16.94 0.97 -17.35
C SER A 230 -16.95 2.48 -17.06
N ALA A 231 -17.38 2.88 -15.85
CA ALA A 231 -17.36 4.28 -15.43
C ALA A 231 -15.91 4.79 -15.26
N ILE A 232 -15.04 3.99 -14.68
CA ILE A 232 -13.60 4.30 -14.51
C ILE A 232 -12.96 4.49 -15.89
N ARG A 233 -13.17 3.56 -16.82
CA ARG A 233 -12.62 3.65 -18.20
C ARG A 233 -13.10 4.90 -18.92
N GLN A 234 -14.39 5.21 -18.83
CA GLN A 234 -14.96 6.40 -19.43
C GLN A 234 -14.34 7.68 -18.87
N TRP A 235 -14.18 7.74 -17.56
CA TRP A 235 -13.56 8.87 -16.87
C TRP A 235 -12.08 9.02 -17.21
N LEU A 236 -11.31 7.93 -17.24
CA LEU A 236 -9.90 7.93 -17.67
C LEU A 236 -9.77 8.44 -19.13
N ALA A 237 -10.62 7.96 -20.04
CA ALA A 237 -10.61 8.40 -21.43
C ALA A 237 -10.94 9.90 -21.57
N ALA A 238 -11.88 10.42 -20.76
CA ALA A 238 -12.21 11.85 -20.73
C ALA A 238 -11.02 12.71 -20.22
N ASN A 239 -10.12 12.12 -19.45
CA ASN A 239 -8.87 12.74 -18.99
C ASN A 239 -7.66 12.40 -19.87
N HIS A 240 -7.88 11.92 -21.09
CA HIS A 240 -6.84 11.53 -22.06
C HIS A 240 -5.90 10.41 -21.58
N LEU A 241 -6.39 9.56 -20.68
CA LEU A 241 -5.67 8.40 -20.17
C LEU A 241 -6.28 7.13 -20.75
N SER A 242 -5.44 6.30 -21.37
CA SER A 242 -5.85 5.06 -22.04
C SER A 242 -4.91 3.92 -21.61
N PRO A 243 -5.13 3.34 -20.42
CA PRO A 243 -4.27 2.27 -19.92
C PRO A 243 -4.36 1.05 -20.85
N ALA A 244 -3.20 0.44 -21.12
CA ALA A 244 -3.13 -0.79 -21.89
C ALA A 244 -3.56 -1.99 -21.03
N PRO A 245 -4.25 -2.99 -21.63
CA PRO A 245 -4.61 -4.20 -20.91
C PRO A 245 -3.37 -4.93 -20.40
N SER A 246 -3.52 -5.66 -19.29
CA SER A 246 -2.45 -6.51 -18.77
C SER A 246 -2.21 -7.71 -19.69
N PRO A 247 -0.98 -8.25 -19.71
CA PRO A 247 -0.74 -9.53 -20.35
C PRO A 247 -1.56 -10.63 -19.67
N PRO A 248 -1.80 -11.75 -20.36
CA PRO A 248 -2.48 -12.89 -19.75
C PRO A 248 -1.80 -13.33 -18.46
N ILE A 249 -2.59 -13.62 -17.44
CA ILE A 249 -2.11 -14.12 -16.17
C ILE A 249 -1.39 -15.45 -16.40
N GLN A 250 -0.10 -15.49 -16.10
CA GLN A 250 0.67 -16.71 -16.25
C GLN A 250 0.57 -17.58 -14.99
N ALA A 251 0.36 -18.88 -15.18
CA ALA A 251 0.49 -19.84 -14.09
C ALA A 251 1.91 -19.77 -13.54
N GLN A 252 2.02 -19.45 -12.28
CA GLN A 252 3.31 -19.48 -11.58
C GLN A 252 3.35 -20.70 -10.67
N PRO A 253 4.51 -21.31 -10.45
CA PRO A 253 4.65 -22.37 -9.46
C PRO A 253 4.11 -21.85 -8.12
N ALA A 254 3.44 -22.75 -7.37
CA ALA A 254 2.85 -22.43 -6.07
C ALA A 254 3.82 -21.53 -5.28
N TYR A 255 3.26 -20.45 -4.72
CA TYR A 255 3.97 -19.38 -4.02
C TYR A 255 5.23 -19.96 -3.35
N PRO A 256 6.44 -19.59 -3.73
CA PRO A 256 7.57 -19.90 -2.91
C PRO A 256 7.34 -19.09 -1.63
N ASP A 257 6.84 -19.78 -0.63
CA ASP A 257 6.76 -19.27 0.73
C ASP A 257 8.17 -18.80 1.09
N ALA A 258 8.49 -17.56 0.94
CA ALA A 258 9.77 -17.03 1.38
C ALA A 258 10.79 -16.48 0.36
N ALA A 259 10.49 -16.34 -0.90
CA ALA A 259 11.48 -15.73 -1.80
C ALA A 259 11.44 -14.19 -1.78
N GLU A 260 10.46 -13.57 -1.14
CA GLU A 260 10.53 -12.15 -0.89
C GLU A 260 11.48 -11.87 0.27
N PRO A 261 12.41 -10.93 0.11
CA PRO A 261 13.30 -10.57 1.20
C PRO A 261 12.45 -10.11 2.39
N LYS A 262 12.28 -10.96 3.39
CA LYS A 262 11.62 -10.60 4.66
C LYS A 262 12.13 -9.25 5.19
N ALA A 263 13.37 -8.90 4.83
CA ALA A 263 14.01 -7.63 5.12
C ALA A 263 13.29 -6.44 4.51
N ASP A 264 12.94 -6.48 3.22
CA ASP A 264 12.30 -5.35 2.54
C ASP A 264 10.90 -5.11 3.06
N ARG A 265 10.17 -6.19 3.32
CA ARG A 265 8.85 -6.16 3.95
C ARG A 265 8.91 -5.58 5.36
N ALA A 266 9.86 -6.03 6.15
CA ALA A 266 10.08 -5.51 7.50
C ALA A 266 10.47 -4.02 7.45
N PHE A 267 11.35 -3.62 6.53
CA PHE A 267 11.72 -2.22 6.34
C PHE A 267 10.52 -1.35 5.94
N ALA A 268 9.75 -1.76 4.93
CA ALA A 268 8.58 -1.03 4.47
C ALA A 268 7.54 -0.84 5.58
N THR A 269 7.28 -1.90 6.36
CA THR A 269 6.40 -1.81 7.53
C THR A 269 6.93 -0.85 8.59
N GLY A 270 8.22 -0.92 8.91
CA GLY A 270 8.87 0.00 9.86
C GLY A 270 8.75 1.46 9.40
N HIS A 271 8.97 1.72 8.11
CA HIS A 271 8.88 3.07 7.55
C HIS A 271 7.45 3.62 7.53
N LEU A 272 6.46 2.79 7.20
CA LEU A 272 5.05 3.17 7.30
C LEU A 272 4.69 3.57 8.73
N LEU A 273 5.04 2.75 9.71
CA LEU A 273 4.78 3.01 11.13
C LEU A 273 5.45 4.29 11.62
N GLN A 274 6.69 4.53 11.20
CA GLN A 274 7.41 5.77 11.52
C GLN A 274 6.76 7.00 10.88
N THR A 275 6.30 6.89 9.63
CA THR A 275 5.58 7.96 8.95
C THR A 275 4.28 8.28 9.68
N MET A 276 3.50 7.26 10.04
CA MET A 276 2.28 7.42 10.83
C MET A 276 2.56 8.08 12.18
N ALA A 277 3.60 7.62 12.89
CA ALA A 277 4.00 8.20 14.15
C ALA A 277 4.39 9.68 14.02
N SER A 278 5.07 10.05 12.96
CA SER A 278 5.48 11.45 12.71
C SER A 278 4.26 12.37 12.54
N VAL A 279 3.22 11.91 11.86
CA VAL A 279 1.96 12.66 11.70
C VAL A 279 1.17 12.72 13.00
N LEU A 280 1.19 11.67 13.81
CA LEU A 280 0.49 11.57 15.09
C LEU A 280 1.35 12.08 16.27
N HIS A 281 2.10 13.16 16.08
CA HIS A 281 2.90 13.84 17.12
C HIS A 281 3.96 12.97 17.80
N GLY A 282 4.53 12.02 17.09
CA GLY A 282 5.57 11.14 17.62
C GLY A 282 5.01 10.03 18.51
N ASP A 283 3.89 9.43 18.13
CA ASP A 283 3.29 8.31 18.85
C ASP A 283 4.34 7.26 19.20
N ALA A 284 4.59 7.12 20.50
CA ALA A 284 5.69 6.30 21.02
C ALA A 284 5.48 4.81 20.77
N ASP A 285 4.24 4.34 20.70
CA ASP A 285 3.96 2.93 20.48
C ASP A 285 4.14 2.53 19.02
N LEU A 286 3.74 3.41 18.09
CA LEU A 286 4.05 3.23 16.67
C LEU A 286 5.56 3.26 16.41
N LEU A 287 6.30 4.17 17.05
CA LEU A 287 7.77 4.22 16.94
C LEU A 287 8.44 2.97 17.48
N LYS A 288 8.02 2.45 18.64
CA LYS A 288 8.53 1.18 19.18
C LYS A 288 8.25 0.00 18.23
N LEU A 289 7.08 0.01 17.60
CA LEU A 289 6.73 -1.01 16.60
C LEU A 289 7.60 -0.87 15.36
N ALA A 290 7.82 0.36 14.86
CA ALA A 290 8.72 0.65 13.75
C ALA A 290 10.15 0.13 14.02
N ILE A 291 10.68 0.39 15.22
CA ILE A 291 12.01 -0.10 15.66
C ILE A 291 12.08 -1.62 15.55
N ARG A 292 11.07 -2.36 16.04
CA ARG A 292 11.05 -3.83 15.96
C ARG A 292 11.14 -4.32 14.50
N HIS A 293 10.44 -3.66 13.59
CA HIS A 293 10.49 -4.00 12.17
C HIS A 293 11.84 -3.64 11.53
N TYR A 294 12.42 -2.50 11.88
CA TYR A 294 13.77 -2.14 11.43
C TYR A 294 14.85 -3.07 11.98
N ASP A 295 14.72 -3.54 13.23
CA ASP A 295 15.62 -4.53 13.79
C ASP A 295 15.59 -5.85 13.01
N VAL A 296 14.40 -6.33 12.64
CA VAL A 296 14.25 -7.51 11.77
C VAL A 296 14.90 -7.26 10.41
N ALA A 297 14.66 -6.10 9.80
CA ALA A 297 15.26 -5.74 8.53
C ALA A 297 16.80 -5.67 8.62
N ALA A 298 17.35 -5.07 9.67
CA ALA A 298 18.78 -4.95 9.91
C ALA A 298 19.46 -6.31 10.20
N GLN A 299 18.76 -7.24 10.85
CA GLN A 299 19.27 -8.61 11.04
C GLN A 299 19.35 -9.38 9.73
N LEU A 300 18.38 -9.18 8.83
CA LEU A 300 18.32 -9.87 7.54
C LEU A 300 19.20 -9.21 6.47
N ARG A 301 19.48 -7.89 6.60
CA ARG A 301 20.37 -7.09 5.72
C ARG A 301 21.30 -6.21 6.53
N PRO A 302 22.29 -6.78 7.20
CA PRO A 302 23.21 -6.01 8.05
C PRO A 302 24.08 -5.01 7.26
N GLU A 303 24.21 -5.20 5.95
CA GLU A 303 24.97 -4.33 5.03
C GLU A 303 24.14 -3.18 4.43
N ALA A 304 22.88 -2.99 4.86
CA ALA A 304 22.00 -1.96 4.32
C ALA A 304 22.06 -0.67 5.17
N PRO A 305 22.82 0.37 4.77
CA PRO A 305 22.96 1.58 5.58
C PRO A 305 21.64 2.34 5.77
N TRP A 306 20.73 2.29 4.78
CA TRP A 306 19.43 2.94 4.89
C TRP A 306 18.52 2.33 5.97
N VAL A 307 18.60 1.02 6.22
CA VAL A 307 17.85 0.36 7.30
C VAL A 307 18.35 0.87 8.65
N LEU A 308 19.68 0.87 8.83
CA LEU A 308 20.32 1.33 10.06
C LEU A 308 20.10 2.83 10.30
N ARG A 309 20.05 3.65 9.22
CA ARG A 309 19.71 5.06 9.30
C ARG A 309 18.30 5.27 9.84
N ASN A 310 17.31 4.57 9.28
CA ASN A 310 15.92 4.68 9.73
C ASN A 310 15.73 4.15 11.15
N LEU A 311 16.44 3.09 11.53
CA LEU A 311 16.48 2.62 12.91
C LEU A 311 17.01 3.71 13.86
N GLY A 312 18.10 4.38 13.49
CA GLY A 312 18.65 5.52 14.22
C GLY A 312 17.66 6.68 14.35
N LEU A 313 16.96 7.01 13.28
CA LEU A 313 15.95 8.05 13.27
C LEU A 313 14.77 7.71 14.20
N ALA A 314 14.28 6.47 14.17
CA ALA A 314 13.18 6.03 15.02
C ALA A 314 13.58 6.07 16.52
N HIS A 315 14.80 5.67 16.87
CA HIS A 315 15.34 5.85 18.22
C HIS A 315 15.45 7.33 18.61
N GLY A 316 15.93 8.18 17.70
CA GLY A 316 16.05 9.63 17.93
C GLY A 316 14.69 10.29 18.19
N LEU A 317 13.63 9.91 17.45
CA LEU A 317 12.27 10.38 17.66
C LEU A 317 11.69 9.98 19.03
N LEU A 318 12.15 8.85 19.60
CA LEU A 318 11.84 8.44 20.98
C LEU A 318 12.74 9.08 22.03
N GLY A 319 13.70 9.94 21.66
CA GLY A 319 14.69 10.50 22.59
C GLY A 319 15.75 9.50 23.06
N GLN A 320 15.84 8.34 22.46
CA GLN A 320 16.79 7.28 22.76
C GLN A 320 18.12 7.53 22.01
N TRP A 321 18.80 8.63 22.38
CA TRP A 321 19.93 9.17 21.61
C TRP A 321 21.15 8.25 21.56
N ASP A 322 21.42 7.47 22.61
CA ASP A 322 22.53 6.52 22.59
C ASP A 322 22.31 5.36 21.61
N GLN A 323 21.08 4.86 21.53
CA GLN A 323 20.69 3.84 20.54
C GLN A 323 20.73 4.43 19.11
N ALA A 324 20.28 5.68 18.93
CA ALA A 324 20.40 6.37 17.66
C ALA A 324 21.87 6.50 17.22
N VAL A 325 22.76 6.91 18.12
CA VAL A 325 24.20 7.00 17.83
C VAL A 325 24.79 5.64 17.44
N GLN A 326 24.39 4.55 18.11
CA GLN A 326 24.85 3.21 17.77
C GLN A 326 24.41 2.80 16.34
N ALA A 327 23.14 3.02 16.01
CA ALA A 327 22.60 2.70 14.70
C ALA A 327 23.27 3.51 13.59
N TYR A 328 23.39 4.84 13.76
CA TYR A 328 24.08 5.70 12.80
C TYR A 328 25.57 5.38 12.67
N SER A 329 26.25 4.98 13.75
CA SER A 329 27.67 4.59 13.67
C SER A 329 27.87 3.34 12.81
N LYS A 330 26.96 2.35 12.92
CA LYS A 330 26.97 1.17 12.06
C LYS A 330 26.67 1.55 10.60
N ALA A 331 25.71 2.44 10.36
CA ALA A 331 25.38 2.92 9.02
C ALA A 331 26.54 3.68 8.38
N LEU A 332 27.21 4.56 9.13
CA LEU A 332 28.41 5.31 8.65
C LEU A 332 29.60 4.40 8.34
N ALA A 333 29.74 3.27 9.03
CA ALA A 333 30.76 2.29 8.68
C ALA A 333 30.56 1.67 7.30
N LEU A 334 29.31 1.66 6.81
CA LEU A 334 28.92 1.13 5.49
C LEU A 334 28.89 2.23 4.42
N ALA A 335 28.52 3.46 4.79
CA ALA A 335 28.38 4.60 3.90
C ALA A 335 28.97 5.87 4.52
N PRO A 336 30.32 5.98 4.60
CA PRO A 336 31.00 7.05 5.33
C PRO A 336 30.83 8.45 4.72
N ASP A 337 30.54 8.53 3.42
CA ASP A 337 30.41 9.79 2.68
C ASP A 337 28.96 10.21 2.41
N ASP A 338 27.96 9.50 3.00
CA ASP A 338 26.57 9.88 2.89
C ASP A 338 26.29 11.15 3.71
N SER A 339 26.03 12.25 3.01
CA SER A 339 25.85 13.57 3.61
C SER A 339 24.65 13.66 4.55
N ASP A 340 23.57 12.94 4.23
CA ASP A 340 22.36 12.97 5.03
C ASP A 340 22.54 12.13 6.31
N LEU A 341 23.22 11.00 6.16
CA LEU A 341 23.56 10.12 7.30
C LEU A 341 24.54 10.80 8.24
N LEU A 342 25.53 11.53 7.71
CA LEU A 342 26.47 12.35 8.49
C LEU A 342 25.73 13.43 9.30
N ALA A 343 24.75 14.11 8.67
CA ALA A 343 23.95 15.12 9.34
C ALA A 343 23.08 14.52 10.47
N ASP A 344 22.37 13.42 10.20
CA ASP A 344 21.54 12.74 11.20
C ASP A 344 22.39 12.26 12.37
N ALA A 345 23.55 11.68 12.11
CA ALA A 345 24.49 11.20 13.11
C ALA A 345 25.09 12.33 13.96
N ALA A 346 25.34 13.50 13.35
CA ALA A 346 25.79 14.68 14.08
C ALA A 346 24.73 15.17 15.09
N VAL A 347 23.46 15.23 14.67
CA VAL A 347 22.35 15.59 15.54
C VAL A 347 22.22 14.61 16.72
N ALA A 348 22.29 13.30 16.46
CA ALA A 348 22.19 12.30 17.50
C ALA A 348 23.33 12.42 18.53
N ARG A 349 24.58 12.63 18.07
CA ARG A 349 25.75 12.86 18.97
C ARG A 349 25.59 14.15 19.78
N GLN A 350 25.13 15.23 19.16
CA GLN A 350 24.85 16.49 19.87
C GLN A 350 23.83 16.27 20.99
N ARG A 351 22.76 15.54 20.70
CA ARG A 351 21.66 15.27 21.65
C ARG A 351 22.08 14.29 22.76
N SER A 352 23.03 13.40 22.50
CA SER A 352 23.59 12.49 23.52
C SER A 352 24.73 13.10 24.34
N GLY A 353 25.07 14.38 24.12
CA GLY A 353 26.13 15.09 24.83
C GLY A 353 27.55 14.89 24.28
N ARG A 354 27.69 14.22 23.12
CA ARG A 354 28.99 13.97 22.43
C ARG A 354 29.32 15.10 21.47
N THR A 355 29.51 16.30 22.00
CA THR A 355 29.59 17.56 21.23
C THR A 355 30.78 17.61 20.29
N ASP A 356 31.96 17.11 20.69
CA ASP A 356 33.16 17.11 19.86
C ASP A 356 33.03 16.18 18.64
N GLU A 357 32.44 15.00 18.84
CA GLU A 357 32.13 14.06 17.75
C GLU A 357 31.08 14.64 16.79
N ALA A 358 30.08 15.35 17.33
CA ALA A 358 29.05 16.00 16.52
C ALA A 358 29.66 17.12 15.63
N ALA A 359 30.59 17.91 16.17
CA ALA A 359 31.28 18.95 15.42
C ALA A 359 32.14 18.38 14.28
N ALA A 360 32.84 17.26 14.53
CA ALA A 360 33.60 16.56 13.50
C ALA A 360 32.74 16.05 12.34
N LEU A 361 31.57 15.48 12.64
CA LEU A 361 30.63 15.01 11.62
C LEU A 361 29.99 16.17 10.84
N SER A 362 29.66 17.26 11.50
CA SER A 362 29.12 18.46 10.83
C SER A 362 30.10 19.01 9.83
N GLN A 363 31.41 19.01 10.16
CA GLN A 363 32.47 19.42 9.23
C GLN A 363 32.60 18.42 8.06
N ALA A 364 32.46 17.12 8.31
CA ALA A 364 32.47 16.09 7.26
C ALA A 364 31.27 16.24 6.31
N THR A 365 30.07 16.53 6.84
CA THR A 365 28.87 16.83 6.06
C THR A 365 29.09 18.01 5.12
N PHE A 366 29.66 19.10 5.63
CA PHE A 366 29.96 20.28 4.82
C PHE A 366 30.94 19.94 3.70
N ASN A 367 32.00 19.19 3.97
CA ASN A 367 33.01 18.79 3.00
C ASN A 367 32.41 17.86 1.92
N SER A 368 31.58 16.88 2.30
CA SER A 368 30.89 15.96 1.39
C SER A 368 29.92 16.69 0.46
N SER A 369 29.12 17.62 0.98
CA SER A 369 28.19 18.43 0.18
C SER A 369 28.94 19.33 -0.82
N ARG A 370 30.06 19.88 -0.42
CA ARG A 370 30.93 20.73 -1.30
C ARG A 370 31.56 19.91 -2.42
N LEU A 371 31.99 18.69 -2.16
CA LEU A 371 32.52 17.78 -3.18
C LEU A 371 31.46 17.41 -4.20
N LYS A 372 30.21 17.06 -3.76
CA LYS A 372 29.09 16.76 -4.66
C LYS A 372 28.74 17.97 -5.55
N SER A 373 28.77 19.18 -5.03
CA SER A 373 28.50 20.41 -5.81
C SER A 373 29.60 20.80 -6.77
N ALA A 374 30.80 20.31 -6.56
CA ALA A 374 31.98 20.60 -7.41
C ALA A 374 32.15 19.60 -8.57
N VAL A 375 31.40 18.49 -8.58
CA VAL A 375 31.44 17.48 -9.65
C VAL A 375 30.51 17.94 -10.79
N PRO A 376 31.02 18.11 -12.05
CA PRO A 376 30.17 18.42 -13.20
C PRO A 376 29.07 17.35 -13.35
N ALA A 377 27.86 17.77 -13.77
CA ALA A 377 26.68 16.90 -13.90
C ALA A 377 26.94 15.64 -14.76
N GLU A 378 27.87 15.68 -15.71
CA GLU A 378 28.28 14.54 -16.52
C GLU A 378 29.06 13.45 -15.74
N MET A 379 29.72 13.78 -14.64
CA MET A 379 30.42 12.81 -13.78
C MET A 379 29.51 12.26 -12.67
N ALA A 380 28.51 13.00 -12.23
CA ALA A 380 27.56 12.56 -11.21
C ALA A 380 26.76 11.31 -11.66
N GLY A 381 26.47 11.19 -12.96
CA GLY A 381 25.83 10.01 -13.54
C GLY A 381 26.67 8.74 -13.51
N ARG A 382 28.00 8.85 -13.47
CA ARG A 382 28.91 7.69 -13.41
C ARG A 382 29.13 7.19 -11.99
N LEU A 383 29.15 8.08 -11.00
CA LEU A 383 29.29 7.71 -9.59
C LEU A 383 28.06 6.98 -9.04
N ASN A 384 26.85 7.31 -9.55
CA ASN A 384 25.62 6.60 -9.20
C ASN A 384 25.48 5.23 -9.91
N ALA A 385 26.15 5.02 -11.03
CA ALA A 385 26.12 3.73 -11.74
C ALA A 385 27.06 2.67 -11.12
N ASP A 386 28.11 3.08 -10.43
CA ASP A 386 29.08 2.19 -9.77
C ASP A 386 28.65 1.79 -8.33
N SER A 387 27.74 2.54 -7.71
CA SER A 387 27.15 2.20 -6.41
C SER A 387 25.90 1.29 -6.52
N ALA A 388 25.47 0.94 -7.74
CA ALA A 388 24.34 0.04 -8.04
C ALA A 388 24.79 -1.34 -8.55
N LYS A 389 26.08 -1.65 -8.45
CA LYS A 389 26.66 -2.98 -8.62
C LYS A 389 27.07 -3.52 -7.25
#